data_c85ed1320979c5bb4135d7bb4972ab27
#
_entry.id   c85ed1320979c5bb4135d7bb4972ab27
#
_cell.length_a   1.000
_cell.length_b   1.000
_cell.length_c   1.000
_cell.angle_alpha   90.00
_cell.angle_beta   90.00
_cell.angle_gamma   90.00
#
_symmetry.space_group_name_H-M   'P 1'
#
loop_
_entity.id
_entity.type
_entity.pdbx_description
1 polymer ?
#
loop_
_entity_poly.entity_id
_entity_poly.type
_entity_poly.pdbx_seq_one_letter_code
_entity_poly.pdbx_strand_id
1 'polypeptide(L)'
;MIKFSATLLATLIAASVQAATVDLRILETTDLHSNMMDFDYYKDTPTEKFGLVRTASLINAARGEVKNSVLVDNGDLIQGSPLGDYMAAKGLKKGEVHPVYKAMNTLDYAVGNLGNHEFNYGLKYLHDALAGAKFPYVNANIIDVKTQKPLFTPYLIKETEVVDQDGKKQTLKIGYIGFVPPQIMTWDKANLDGKVTVNDITETARKYVPEMRAKGADVVVVVAHSGLSADPYQAMAENSVYYLSQVPGMDAILFGHAHAVFPGKDFADIKGADIEKGTLNGVPSVMPGMWGRPPWRGGSGAE
;
A
#
# COMPACT_ATOMS: atom_id res chain seq x y z
N MET A 1 -70.52 -33.72 19.87
CA MET A 1 -69.28 -33.84 19.11
C MET A 1 -68.55 -32.49 19.17
N ILE A 2 -67.54 -32.41 20.03
CA ILE A 2 -66.73 -31.19 20.25
C ILE A 2 -65.47 -31.35 19.43
N LYS A 3 -65.22 -30.45 18.43
CA LYS A 3 -64.03 -30.44 17.62
C LYS A 3 -62.98 -29.53 18.31
N PHE A 4 -61.88 -30.10 18.78
CA PHE A 4 -60.70 -29.36 19.21
C PHE A 4 -59.87 -29.05 18.00
N SER A 5 -59.70 -27.76 17.70
CA SER A 5 -58.70 -27.29 16.75
C SER A 5 -57.42 -26.96 17.54
N ALA A 6 -56.35 -27.71 17.31
CA ALA A 6 -55.03 -27.40 17.84
C ALA A 6 -54.33 -26.40 16.90
N THR A 7 -54.17 -25.19 17.35
CA THR A 7 -53.39 -24.16 16.63
C THR A 7 -51.91 -24.35 17.02
N LEU A 8 -51.08 -24.78 16.06
CA LEU A 8 -49.64 -24.91 16.24
C LEU A 8 -49.02 -23.53 16.10
N LEU A 9 -48.58 -22.95 17.21
CA LEU A 9 -47.86 -21.65 17.23
C LEU A 9 -46.40 -21.95 16.95
N ALA A 10 -45.93 -21.69 15.70
CA ALA A 10 -44.53 -21.77 15.32
C ALA A 10 -43.84 -20.51 15.76
N THR A 11 -43.09 -20.54 16.85
CA THR A 11 -42.18 -19.47 17.27
C THR A 11 -40.93 -19.49 16.40
N LEU A 12 -40.83 -18.55 15.43
CA LEU A 12 -39.56 -18.24 14.74
C LEU A 12 -38.65 -17.54 15.75
N ILE A 13 -37.66 -18.27 16.24
CA ILE A 13 -36.51 -17.65 16.94
C ILE A 13 -35.60 -17.04 15.86
N ALA A 14 -35.75 -15.76 15.63
CA ALA A 14 -34.77 -15.01 14.85
C ALA A 14 -33.51 -14.91 15.71
N ALA A 15 -32.54 -15.78 15.48
CA ALA A 15 -31.21 -15.59 16.01
C ALA A 15 -30.64 -14.34 15.34
N SER A 16 -30.48 -13.24 16.08
CA SER A 16 -29.73 -12.09 15.65
C SER A 16 -28.28 -12.54 15.50
N VAL A 17 -27.86 -12.72 14.25
CA VAL A 17 -26.43 -12.89 13.94
C VAL A 17 -25.78 -11.53 14.23
N GLN A 18 -25.17 -11.40 15.39
CA GLN A 18 -24.36 -10.23 15.70
C GLN A 18 -23.12 -10.28 14.79
N ALA A 19 -22.95 -9.27 13.97
CA ALA A 19 -21.79 -9.18 13.11
C ALA A 19 -20.51 -9.13 13.97
N ALA A 20 -19.53 -9.97 13.63
CA ALA A 20 -18.26 -9.99 14.32
C ALA A 20 -17.53 -8.64 14.08
N THR A 21 -17.01 -8.04 15.14
CA THR A 21 -16.18 -6.82 15.04
C THR A 21 -14.72 -7.22 15.10
N VAL A 22 -13.96 -6.74 14.09
CA VAL A 22 -12.52 -7.01 13.96
C VAL A 22 -11.78 -5.68 13.93
N ASP A 23 -10.79 -5.54 14.80
CA ASP A 23 -9.82 -4.46 14.75
C ASP A 23 -8.63 -4.91 13.88
N LEU A 24 -8.34 -4.19 12.81
CA LEU A 24 -7.25 -4.45 11.89
C LEU A 24 -6.29 -3.26 11.85
N ARG A 25 -5.01 -3.50 12.14
CA ARG A 25 -3.95 -2.51 11.93
C ARG A 25 -3.29 -2.73 10.57
N ILE A 26 -3.26 -1.69 9.74
CA ILE A 26 -2.55 -1.69 8.46
C ILE A 26 -1.27 -0.89 8.64
N LEU A 27 -0.12 -1.51 8.36
CA LEU A 27 1.20 -0.92 8.43
C LEU A 27 1.73 -0.69 7.01
N GLU A 28 2.43 0.40 6.82
CA GLU A 28 3.01 0.77 5.54
C GLU A 28 4.51 1.02 5.64
N THR A 29 5.25 0.57 4.62
CA THR A 29 6.53 1.13 4.21
C THR A 29 6.39 1.70 2.82
N THR A 30 7.10 2.79 2.53
CA THR A 30 7.15 3.43 1.23
C THR A 30 8.50 4.12 1.05
N ASP A 31 8.91 4.37 -0.18
CA ASP A 31 10.07 5.19 -0.50
C ASP A 31 11.33 4.75 0.27
N LEU A 32 11.54 3.43 0.38
CA LEU A 32 12.71 2.89 1.08
C LEU A 32 14.02 3.16 0.34
N HIS A 33 13.99 3.30 -0.99
CA HIS A 33 15.12 3.65 -1.84
C HIS A 33 16.37 2.84 -1.52
N SER A 34 16.20 1.52 -1.35
CA SER A 34 17.26 0.57 -0.99
C SER A 34 18.00 0.88 0.33
N ASN A 35 17.46 1.74 1.20
CA ASN A 35 18.04 2.02 2.52
C ASN A 35 17.67 0.90 3.50
N MET A 36 18.40 -0.22 3.43
CA MET A 36 18.12 -1.40 4.26
C MET A 36 18.77 -1.32 5.64
N MET A 37 19.99 -0.79 5.69
CA MET A 37 20.80 -0.70 6.91
C MET A 37 20.72 0.72 7.49
N ASP A 38 20.98 0.84 8.78
CA ASP A 38 21.17 2.09 9.50
C ASP A 38 22.59 2.65 9.29
N PHE A 39 22.94 2.84 8.01
CA PHE A 39 24.26 3.26 7.58
C PHE A 39 24.18 4.23 6.39
N ASP A 40 24.81 5.39 6.53
CA ASP A 40 24.92 6.40 5.46
C ASP A 40 26.14 6.07 4.61
N TYR A 41 25.94 5.41 3.48
CA TYR A 41 27.01 4.98 2.57
C TYR A 41 27.73 6.16 1.87
N TYR A 42 27.13 7.35 1.83
CA TYR A 42 27.78 8.53 1.28
C TYR A 42 28.73 9.19 2.28
N LYS A 43 28.44 9.08 3.57
CA LYS A 43 29.25 9.62 4.66
C LYS A 43 30.14 8.59 5.31
N ASP A 44 30.00 7.32 4.91
CA ASP A 44 30.70 6.17 5.50
C ASP A 44 30.57 6.12 7.04
N THR A 45 29.34 6.26 7.54
CA THR A 45 29.08 6.31 8.98
C THR A 45 27.72 5.70 9.34
N PRO A 46 27.58 5.07 10.52
CA PRO A 46 26.28 4.68 11.06
C PRO A 46 25.34 5.87 11.21
N THR A 47 24.05 5.63 11.05
CA THR A 47 23.00 6.64 11.21
C THR A 47 21.81 6.10 11.97
N GLU A 48 21.18 6.95 12.77
CA GLU A 48 19.91 6.65 13.42
C GLU A 48 18.70 7.20 12.68
N LYS A 49 18.93 7.88 11.55
CA LYS A 49 17.89 8.66 10.85
C LYS A 49 17.05 7.82 9.89
N PHE A 50 17.54 6.68 9.44
CA PHE A 50 16.87 5.85 8.44
C PHE A 50 17.37 4.39 8.46
N GLY A 51 16.73 3.55 7.65
CA GLY A 51 17.08 2.14 7.45
C GLY A 51 15.94 1.19 7.81
N LEU A 52 15.62 0.26 6.91
CA LEU A 52 14.58 -0.74 7.15
C LEU A 52 14.86 -1.57 8.40
N VAL A 53 16.14 -1.83 8.72
CA VAL A 53 16.54 -2.56 9.93
C VAL A 53 16.00 -1.92 11.21
N ARG A 54 15.94 -0.59 11.26
CA ARG A 54 15.36 0.16 12.39
C ARG A 54 13.83 0.11 12.36
N THR A 55 13.25 0.31 11.17
CA THR A 55 11.82 0.24 10.97
C THR A 55 11.27 -1.15 11.28
N ALA A 56 12.03 -2.21 11.04
CA ALA A 56 11.65 -3.58 11.36
C ALA A 56 11.34 -3.77 12.86
N SER A 57 12.11 -3.14 13.74
CA SER A 57 11.84 -3.16 15.18
C SER A 57 10.52 -2.47 15.52
N LEU A 58 10.20 -1.35 14.86
CA LEU A 58 8.95 -0.62 15.04
C LEU A 58 7.75 -1.41 14.50
N ILE A 59 7.91 -2.06 13.33
CA ILE A 59 6.89 -2.94 12.75
C ILE A 59 6.57 -4.08 13.72
N ASN A 60 7.59 -4.73 14.28
CA ASN A 60 7.41 -5.82 15.23
C ASN A 60 6.74 -5.34 16.54
N ALA A 61 7.13 -4.18 17.05
CA ALA A 61 6.49 -3.58 18.23
C ALA A 61 5.02 -3.27 17.95
N ALA A 62 4.71 -2.63 16.80
CA ALA A 62 3.34 -2.30 16.40
C ALA A 62 2.46 -3.55 16.21
N ARG A 63 3.03 -4.63 15.68
CA ARG A 63 2.34 -5.93 15.58
C ARG A 63 2.04 -6.54 16.95
N GLY A 64 2.96 -6.41 17.89
CA GLY A 64 2.80 -6.93 19.25
C GLY A 64 1.70 -6.23 20.08
N GLU A 65 1.27 -5.04 19.68
CA GLU A 65 0.23 -4.27 20.37
C GLU A 65 -1.21 -4.68 19.99
N VAL A 66 -1.40 -5.42 18.91
CA VAL A 66 -2.73 -5.73 18.33
C VAL A 66 -2.85 -7.20 17.95
N LYS A 67 -4.09 -7.71 17.90
CA LYS A 67 -4.36 -9.09 17.47
C LYS A 67 -4.17 -9.30 15.97
N ASN A 68 -4.53 -8.29 15.17
CA ASN A 68 -4.54 -8.40 13.71
C ASN A 68 -3.79 -7.24 13.08
N SER A 69 -2.83 -7.57 12.23
CA SER A 69 -2.11 -6.57 11.44
C SER A 69 -1.69 -7.11 10.09
N VAL A 70 -1.58 -6.22 9.11
CA VAL A 70 -1.00 -6.49 7.80
C VAL A 70 0.04 -5.42 7.49
N LEU A 71 1.09 -5.79 6.75
CA LEU A 71 2.15 -4.88 6.33
C LEU A 71 2.15 -4.80 4.81
N VAL A 72 2.22 -3.59 4.27
CA VAL A 72 2.19 -3.27 2.84
C VAL A 72 3.38 -2.41 2.49
N ASP A 73 3.97 -2.63 1.31
CA ASP A 73 4.99 -1.73 0.73
C ASP A 73 4.40 -0.95 -0.45
N ASN A 74 4.69 0.33 -0.51
CA ASN A 74 4.13 1.22 -1.53
C ASN A 74 5.15 1.65 -2.60
N GLY A 75 6.23 0.91 -2.79
CA GLY A 75 7.17 1.14 -3.88
C GLY A 75 8.25 2.17 -3.59
N ASP A 76 8.97 2.55 -4.65
CA ASP A 76 10.24 3.27 -4.63
C ASP A 76 11.28 2.54 -3.78
N LEU A 77 11.48 1.26 -4.12
CA LEU A 77 12.27 0.33 -3.34
C LEU A 77 13.67 0.10 -3.90
N ILE A 78 13.80 -0.13 -5.22
CA ILE A 78 15.03 -0.73 -5.78
C ILE A 78 16.09 0.28 -6.23
N GLN A 79 15.76 1.59 -6.23
CA GLN A 79 16.65 2.68 -6.64
C GLN A 79 16.75 3.74 -5.54
N GLY A 80 17.86 4.50 -5.48
CA GLY A 80 17.99 5.72 -4.68
C GLY A 80 19.01 5.66 -3.55
N SER A 81 19.80 4.60 -3.47
CA SER A 81 20.97 4.51 -2.59
C SER A 81 22.12 3.79 -3.29
N PRO A 82 23.37 3.87 -2.78
CA PRO A 82 24.51 3.15 -3.36
C PRO A 82 24.29 1.66 -3.52
N LEU A 83 23.50 1.03 -2.64
CA LEU A 83 23.12 -0.38 -2.77
C LEU A 83 22.28 -0.64 -4.02
N GLY A 84 21.28 0.21 -4.29
CA GLY A 84 20.44 0.10 -5.48
C GLY A 84 21.24 0.25 -6.77
N ASP A 85 22.06 1.29 -6.88
CA ASP A 85 22.90 1.55 -8.05
C ASP A 85 23.93 0.44 -8.29
N TYR A 86 24.56 -0.04 -7.21
CA TYR A 86 25.49 -1.18 -7.30
C TYR A 86 24.82 -2.45 -7.85
N MET A 87 23.62 -2.74 -7.35
CA MET A 87 22.88 -3.93 -7.78
C MET A 87 22.39 -3.82 -9.21
N ALA A 88 21.99 -2.63 -9.65
CA ALA A 88 21.60 -2.38 -11.04
C ALA A 88 22.82 -2.51 -11.99
N ALA A 89 23.96 -1.93 -11.63
CA ALA A 89 25.20 -2.04 -12.41
C ALA A 89 25.71 -3.49 -12.49
N LYS A 90 25.65 -4.21 -11.39
CA LYS A 90 26.04 -5.64 -11.33
C LYS A 90 25.10 -6.53 -12.12
N GLY A 91 23.81 -6.21 -12.14
CA GLY A 91 22.73 -7.07 -12.61
C GLY A 91 22.45 -8.24 -11.66
N LEU A 92 21.30 -8.89 -11.86
CA LEU A 92 20.87 -10.05 -11.11
C LEU A 92 21.09 -11.32 -11.94
N LYS A 93 21.75 -12.32 -11.36
CA LYS A 93 21.86 -13.65 -11.95
C LYS A 93 20.53 -14.39 -11.81
N LYS A 94 20.29 -15.37 -12.67
CA LYS A 94 19.10 -16.22 -12.58
C LYS A 94 19.01 -16.88 -11.20
N GLY A 95 17.91 -16.65 -10.50
CA GLY A 95 17.68 -17.19 -9.15
C GLY A 95 18.35 -16.39 -8.03
N GLU A 96 19.08 -15.32 -8.33
CA GLU A 96 19.63 -14.42 -7.33
C GLU A 96 18.49 -13.52 -6.78
N VAL A 97 18.35 -13.50 -5.46
CA VAL A 97 17.39 -12.61 -4.79
C VAL A 97 18.06 -11.28 -4.51
N HIS A 98 17.45 -10.19 -4.98
CA HIS A 98 17.93 -8.84 -4.70
C HIS A 98 18.02 -8.60 -3.18
N PRO A 99 19.08 -7.95 -2.67
CA PRO A 99 19.26 -7.72 -1.22
C PRO A 99 18.06 -7.08 -0.52
N VAL A 100 17.38 -6.13 -1.15
CA VAL A 100 16.17 -5.51 -0.57
C VAL A 100 15.09 -6.55 -0.33
N TYR A 101 14.87 -7.48 -1.27
CA TYR A 101 13.89 -8.55 -1.09
C TYR A 101 14.33 -9.60 -0.09
N LYS A 102 15.64 -9.83 0.09
CA LYS A 102 16.13 -10.69 1.18
C LYS A 102 15.70 -10.13 2.54
N ALA A 103 15.83 -8.80 2.73
CA ALA A 103 15.41 -8.14 3.96
C ALA A 103 13.88 -8.15 4.11
N MET A 104 13.14 -7.69 3.10
CA MET A 104 11.67 -7.58 3.15
C MET A 104 10.98 -8.93 3.33
N ASN A 105 11.51 -10.00 2.73
CA ASN A 105 10.98 -11.36 2.89
C ASN A 105 11.02 -11.88 4.35
N THR A 106 11.73 -11.21 5.25
CA THR A 106 11.74 -11.53 6.69
C THR A 106 10.64 -10.85 7.48
N LEU A 107 9.91 -9.91 6.87
CA LEU A 107 8.94 -9.04 7.55
C LEU A 107 7.47 -9.37 7.25
N ASP A 108 7.20 -10.44 6.48
CA ASP A 108 5.85 -10.91 6.17
C ASP A 108 4.95 -9.82 5.57
N TYR A 109 5.36 -9.25 4.44
CA TYR A 109 4.54 -8.32 3.68
C TYR A 109 3.33 -9.02 3.06
N ALA A 110 2.15 -8.42 3.18
CA ALA A 110 0.94 -8.93 2.56
C ALA A 110 0.93 -8.70 1.04
N VAL A 111 1.41 -7.54 0.60
CA VAL A 111 1.46 -7.10 -0.80
C VAL A 111 2.48 -5.96 -0.94
N GLY A 112 3.01 -5.77 -2.16
CA GLY A 112 3.75 -4.58 -2.57
C GLY A 112 3.07 -3.88 -3.74
N ASN A 113 3.29 -2.58 -3.87
CA ASN A 113 3.01 -1.76 -5.05
C ASN A 113 4.32 -1.31 -5.69
N LEU A 114 4.24 -0.71 -6.87
CA LEU A 114 5.36 -0.11 -7.60
C LEU A 114 5.30 1.41 -7.47
N GLY A 115 6.44 2.03 -7.21
CA GLY A 115 6.63 3.47 -7.35
C GLY A 115 7.26 3.83 -8.70
N ASN A 116 7.63 5.09 -8.88
CA ASN A 116 8.24 5.56 -10.12
C ASN A 116 9.70 5.10 -10.25
N HIS A 117 10.43 4.99 -9.17
CA HIS A 117 11.82 4.58 -9.18
C HIS A 117 12.04 3.08 -9.47
N GLU A 118 11.01 2.28 -9.50
CA GLU A 118 11.06 0.91 -10.00
C GLU A 118 11.39 0.82 -11.49
N PHE A 119 11.17 1.89 -12.27
CA PHE A 119 11.35 1.89 -13.73
C PHE A 119 12.71 2.44 -14.19
N ASN A 120 13.50 3.04 -13.30
CA ASN A 120 14.76 3.69 -13.66
C ASN A 120 15.78 2.76 -14.32
N TYR A 121 15.78 1.48 -13.97
CA TYR A 121 16.68 0.49 -14.57
C TYR A 121 16.00 -0.37 -15.64
N GLY A 122 14.79 -0.01 -16.05
CA GLY A 122 14.00 -0.66 -17.08
C GLY A 122 13.23 -1.90 -16.63
N LEU A 123 12.25 -2.30 -17.46
CA LEU A 123 11.29 -3.37 -17.13
C LEU A 123 11.97 -4.73 -16.89
N LYS A 124 13.05 -5.04 -17.64
CA LYS A 124 13.74 -6.33 -17.44
C LYS A 124 14.32 -6.44 -16.04
N TYR A 125 15.06 -5.41 -15.61
CA TYR A 125 15.64 -5.40 -14.27
C TYR A 125 14.58 -5.45 -13.19
N LEU A 126 13.49 -4.69 -13.37
CA LEU A 126 12.34 -4.71 -12.45
C LEU A 126 11.78 -6.13 -12.31
N HIS A 127 11.50 -6.82 -13.41
CA HIS A 127 10.99 -8.20 -13.36
C HIS A 127 11.98 -9.17 -12.69
N ASP A 128 13.27 -9.04 -12.98
CA ASP A 128 14.31 -9.87 -12.36
C ASP A 128 14.37 -9.63 -10.83
N ALA A 129 14.23 -8.38 -10.39
CA ALA A 129 14.20 -8.02 -8.97
C ALA A 129 12.94 -8.55 -8.27
N LEU A 130 11.76 -8.32 -8.86
CA LEU A 130 10.47 -8.79 -8.32
C LEU A 130 10.40 -10.31 -8.17
N ALA A 131 11.11 -11.07 -9.02
CA ALA A 131 11.16 -12.53 -8.93
C ALA A 131 11.72 -13.03 -7.58
N GLY A 132 12.42 -12.19 -6.84
CA GLY A 132 12.95 -12.51 -5.50
C GLY A 132 11.99 -12.22 -4.35
N ALA A 133 10.88 -11.53 -4.59
CA ALA A 133 9.88 -11.23 -3.57
C ALA A 133 9.06 -12.49 -3.21
N LYS A 134 8.79 -12.70 -1.92
CA LYS A 134 7.92 -13.78 -1.41
C LYS A 134 6.48 -13.32 -1.20
N PHE A 135 6.15 -12.13 -1.60
CA PHE A 135 4.82 -11.52 -1.54
C PHE A 135 4.43 -10.97 -2.91
N PRO A 136 3.13 -10.92 -3.22
CA PRO A 136 2.65 -10.45 -4.50
C PRO A 136 2.80 -8.94 -4.67
N TYR A 137 2.85 -8.49 -5.93
CA TYR A 137 2.80 -7.09 -6.31
C TYR A 137 1.51 -6.76 -7.06
N VAL A 138 0.97 -5.58 -6.83
CA VAL A 138 -0.21 -5.05 -7.52
C VAL A 138 0.09 -3.69 -8.14
N ASN A 139 -0.39 -3.47 -9.36
CA ASN A 139 -0.45 -2.14 -9.98
C ASN A 139 -1.50 -2.13 -11.08
N ALA A 140 -2.47 -1.23 -10.99
CA ALA A 140 -3.67 -1.26 -11.81
C ALA A 140 -3.62 -0.35 -13.02
N ASN A 141 -2.75 0.65 -13.04
CA ASN A 141 -2.80 1.70 -14.05
C ASN A 141 -1.69 1.62 -15.13
N ILE A 142 -0.75 0.68 -15.02
CA ILE A 142 0.25 0.43 -16.08
C ILE A 142 -0.30 -0.58 -17.06
N ILE A 143 -0.40 -0.19 -18.32
CA ILE A 143 -1.01 -0.98 -19.40
C ILE A 143 0.04 -1.41 -20.42
N ASP A 144 0.12 -2.68 -20.71
CA ASP A 144 0.97 -3.21 -21.79
C ASP A 144 0.42 -2.79 -23.16
N VAL A 145 1.26 -2.16 -23.97
CA VAL A 145 0.86 -1.61 -25.29
C VAL A 145 0.38 -2.69 -26.26
N LYS A 146 0.94 -3.91 -26.18
CA LYS A 146 0.61 -4.99 -27.12
C LYS A 146 -0.69 -5.67 -26.76
N THR A 147 -0.93 -5.91 -25.47
CA THR A 147 -2.11 -6.67 -25.01
C THR A 147 -3.29 -5.78 -24.63
N GLN A 148 -3.05 -4.49 -24.42
CA GLN A 148 -4.02 -3.52 -23.90
C GLN A 148 -4.63 -3.94 -22.54
N LYS A 149 -3.85 -4.71 -21.77
CA LYS A 149 -4.22 -5.18 -20.43
C LYS A 149 -3.23 -4.63 -19.39
N PRO A 150 -3.60 -4.60 -18.10
CA PRO A 150 -2.64 -4.28 -17.06
C PRO A 150 -1.40 -5.14 -17.16
N LEU A 151 -0.22 -4.51 -17.09
CA LEU A 151 1.08 -5.20 -17.18
C LEU A 151 1.33 -6.04 -15.91
N PHE A 152 0.88 -5.56 -14.77
CA PHE A 152 0.95 -6.22 -13.49
C PHE A 152 -0.45 -6.67 -13.04
N THR A 153 -0.53 -7.48 -11.99
CA THR A 153 -1.81 -7.81 -11.34
C THR A 153 -2.48 -6.52 -10.87
N PRO A 154 -3.65 -6.13 -11.39
CA PRO A 154 -4.23 -4.82 -11.08
C PRO A 154 -4.65 -4.68 -9.62
N TYR A 155 -5.19 -5.73 -9.05
CA TYR A 155 -5.55 -5.83 -7.62
C TYR A 155 -5.56 -7.30 -7.18
N LEU A 156 -5.53 -7.51 -5.87
CA LEU A 156 -5.60 -8.83 -5.25
C LEU A 156 -6.66 -8.79 -4.13
N ILE A 157 -7.49 -9.82 -4.04
CA ILE A 157 -8.35 -10.05 -2.87
C ILE A 157 -7.78 -11.25 -2.13
N LYS A 158 -7.26 -11.00 -0.92
CA LYS A 158 -6.58 -12.00 -0.09
C LYS A 158 -7.45 -12.36 1.11
N GLU A 159 -7.73 -13.64 1.28
CA GLU A 159 -8.32 -14.15 2.51
C GLU A 159 -7.27 -14.12 3.62
N THR A 160 -7.60 -13.47 4.71
CA THR A 160 -6.72 -13.29 5.87
C THR A 160 -7.45 -13.77 7.13
N GLU A 161 -6.82 -14.70 7.85
CA GLU A 161 -7.34 -15.11 9.15
C GLU A 161 -7.13 -13.97 10.16
N VAL A 162 -8.18 -13.59 10.85
CA VAL A 162 -8.19 -12.53 11.86
C VAL A 162 -8.91 -13.02 13.12
N VAL A 163 -8.67 -12.37 14.23
CA VAL A 163 -9.33 -12.65 15.50
C VAL A 163 -10.26 -11.49 15.85
N ASP A 164 -11.54 -11.76 16.07
CA ASP A 164 -12.52 -10.75 16.46
C ASP A 164 -12.35 -10.30 17.92
N GLN A 165 -13.17 -9.35 18.34
CA GLN A 165 -13.14 -8.82 19.71
C GLN A 165 -13.48 -9.90 20.75
N ASP A 166 -14.30 -10.88 20.40
CA ASP A 166 -14.65 -12.04 21.25
C ASP A 166 -13.55 -13.12 21.31
N GLY A 167 -12.46 -12.96 20.54
CA GLY A 167 -11.37 -13.92 20.47
C GLY A 167 -11.59 -15.07 19.50
N LYS A 168 -12.63 -15.02 18.66
CA LYS A 168 -12.93 -16.04 17.65
C LYS A 168 -12.20 -15.75 16.35
N LYS A 169 -11.78 -16.82 15.67
CA LYS A 169 -11.19 -16.72 14.33
C LYS A 169 -12.28 -16.40 13.29
N GLN A 170 -11.96 -15.44 12.43
CA GLN A 170 -12.78 -15.00 11.30
C GLN A 170 -11.90 -14.98 10.04
N THR A 171 -12.52 -15.05 8.87
CA THR A 171 -11.84 -14.82 7.60
C THR A 171 -12.25 -13.46 7.07
N LEU A 172 -11.27 -12.58 6.84
CA LEU A 172 -11.47 -11.26 6.26
C LEU A 172 -10.88 -11.24 4.84
N LYS A 173 -11.68 -10.83 3.85
CA LYS A 173 -11.24 -10.67 2.46
C LYS A 173 -10.75 -9.24 2.24
N ILE A 174 -9.43 -9.07 2.27
CA ILE A 174 -8.81 -7.76 2.08
C ILE A 174 -8.42 -7.61 0.61
N GLY A 175 -8.99 -6.62 -0.05
CA GLY A 175 -8.63 -6.21 -1.40
C GLY A 175 -7.51 -5.17 -1.37
N TYR A 176 -6.46 -5.39 -2.15
CA TYR A 176 -5.35 -4.45 -2.33
C TYR A 176 -5.29 -4.03 -3.79
N ILE A 177 -5.21 -2.72 -4.06
CA ILE A 177 -5.06 -2.16 -5.40
C ILE A 177 -3.93 -1.14 -5.41
N GLY A 178 -3.03 -1.23 -6.41
CA GLY A 178 -1.85 -0.38 -6.52
C GLY A 178 -1.93 0.63 -7.65
N PHE A 179 -1.28 1.79 -7.47
CA PHE A 179 -1.17 2.85 -8.47
C PHE A 179 0.21 3.49 -8.48
N VAL A 180 0.61 4.01 -9.64
CA VAL A 180 1.85 4.77 -9.87
C VAL A 180 1.54 6.07 -10.62
N PRO A 181 2.34 7.16 -10.43
CA PRO A 181 2.13 8.40 -11.17
C PRO A 181 2.24 8.18 -12.68
N PRO A 182 1.31 8.72 -13.49
CA PRO A 182 1.41 8.64 -14.95
C PRO A 182 2.68 9.26 -15.52
N GLN A 183 3.33 10.14 -14.76
CA GLN A 183 4.56 10.84 -15.11
C GLN A 183 5.77 9.93 -15.32
N ILE A 184 5.71 8.64 -14.93
CA ILE A 184 6.75 7.66 -15.29
C ILE A 184 6.98 7.61 -16.80
N MET A 185 5.94 7.88 -17.61
CA MET A 185 6.05 7.94 -19.07
C MET A 185 6.93 9.08 -19.56
N THR A 186 7.14 10.11 -18.75
CA THR A 186 8.04 11.22 -19.00
C THR A 186 9.42 10.96 -18.38
N TRP A 187 9.43 10.59 -17.10
CA TRP A 187 10.68 10.42 -16.33
C TRP A 187 11.51 9.24 -16.83
N ASP A 188 10.86 8.14 -17.18
CA ASP A 188 11.50 6.91 -17.67
C ASP A 188 11.18 6.61 -19.14
N LYS A 189 10.96 7.64 -19.94
CA LYS A 189 10.61 7.50 -21.37
C LYS A 189 11.54 6.54 -22.09
N ALA A 190 12.84 6.62 -21.88
CA ALA A 190 13.82 5.74 -22.53
C ALA A 190 13.60 4.26 -22.23
N ASN A 191 13.06 3.94 -21.06
CA ASN A 191 12.80 2.58 -20.60
C ASN A 191 11.41 2.08 -20.99
N LEU A 192 10.42 2.97 -21.12
CA LEU A 192 8.99 2.63 -21.17
C LEU A 192 8.30 2.89 -22.50
N ASP A 193 8.84 3.82 -23.33
CA ASP A 193 8.22 4.20 -24.60
C ASP A 193 8.01 2.98 -25.53
N GLY A 194 6.82 2.89 -26.12
CA GLY A 194 6.42 1.79 -26.98
C GLY A 194 6.20 0.44 -26.28
N LYS A 195 6.37 0.35 -24.95
CA LYS A 195 6.17 -0.88 -24.16
C LYS A 195 4.92 -0.81 -23.31
N VAL A 196 4.69 0.32 -22.65
CA VAL A 196 3.57 0.56 -21.75
C VAL A 196 2.92 1.92 -22.00
N THR A 197 1.69 2.05 -21.51
CA THR A 197 1.01 3.34 -21.26
C THR A 197 0.54 3.34 -19.82
N VAL A 198 0.22 4.51 -19.27
CA VAL A 198 -0.28 4.61 -17.89
C VAL A 198 -1.60 5.37 -17.91
N ASN A 199 -2.59 4.83 -17.23
CA ASN A 199 -3.91 5.43 -17.09
C ASN A 199 -3.95 6.39 -15.90
N ASP A 200 -4.96 7.28 -15.89
CA ASP A 200 -5.27 8.13 -14.75
C ASP A 200 -5.54 7.29 -13.49
N ILE A 201 -4.96 7.71 -12.36
CA ILE A 201 -5.06 7.00 -11.07
C ILE A 201 -6.53 6.97 -10.60
N THR A 202 -7.19 8.13 -10.56
CA THR A 202 -8.54 8.27 -10.01
C THR A 202 -9.58 7.54 -10.86
N GLU A 203 -9.49 7.66 -12.19
CA GLU A 203 -10.40 6.96 -13.10
C GLU A 203 -10.19 5.44 -13.05
N THR A 204 -8.94 5.00 -12.92
CA THR A 204 -8.64 3.57 -12.76
C THR A 204 -9.21 3.02 -11.44
N ALA A 205 -9.13 3.79 -10.36
CA ALA A 205 -9.74 3.44 -9.09
C ALA A 205 -11.28 3.35 -9.18
N ARG A 206 -11.93 4.32 -9.84
CA ARG A 206 -13.38 4.31 -10.08
C ARG A 206 -13.86 3.06 -10.83
N LYS A 207 -13.01 2.50 -11.67
CA LYS A 207 -13.29 1.26 -12.38
C LYS A 207 -13.16 0.03 -11.48
N TYR A 208 -12.02 -0.11 -10.78
CA TYR A 208 -11.69 -1.37 -10.11
C TYR A 208 -12.23 -1.49 -8.68
N VAL A 209 -12.40 -0.40 -7.94
CA VAL A 209 -12.90 -0.47 -6.56
C VAL A 209 -14.31 -1.08 -6.47
N PRO A 210 -15.28 -0.68 -7.31
CA PRO A 210 -16.59 -1.34 -7.34
C PRO A 210 -16.50 -2.82 -7.76
N GLU A 211 -15.60 -3.16 -8.70
CA GLU A 211 -15.37 -4.55 -9.11
C GLU A 211 -14.85 -5.41 -7.95
N MET A 212 -13.89 -4.90 -7.17
CA MET A 212 -13.37 -5.59 -5.99
C MET A 212 -14.45 -5.84 -4.96
N ARG A 213 -15.32 -4.85 -4.71
CA ARG A 213 -16.48 -5.00 -3.81
C ARG A 213 -17.45 -6.05 -4.32
N ALA A 214 -17.77 -6.02 -5.62
CA ALA A 214 -18.65 -7.02 -6.25
C ALA A 214 -18.08 -8.44 -6.20
N LYS A 215 -16.74 -8.57 -6.16
CA LYS A 215 -16.05 -9.85 -5.97
C LYS A 215 -15.89 -10.26 -4.50
N GLY A 216 -16.47 -9.51 -3.59
CA GLY A 216 -16.56 -9.87 -2.17
C GLY A 216 -15.39 -9.40 -1.31
N ALA A 217 -14.71 -8.32 -1.68
CA ALA A 217 -13.76 -7.68 -0.77
C ALA A 217 -14.51 -7.05 0.41
N ASP A 218 -14.21 -7.48 1.62
CA ASP A 218 -14.76 -6.93 2.86
C ASP A 218 -14.10 -5.59 3.20
N VAL A 219 -12.79 -5.48 2.91
CA VAL A 219 -11.98 -4.27 3.09
C VAL A 219 -11.25 -3.99 1.79
N VAL A 220 -11.22 -2.72 1.34
CA VAL A 220 -10.44 -2.27 0.18
C VAL A 220 -9.36 -1.29 0.63
N VAL A 221 -8.12 -1.72 0.49
CA VAL A 221 -6.92 -0.95 0.78
C VAL A 221 -6.32 -0.45 -0.52
N VAL A 222 -6.25 0.85 -0.67
CA VAL A 222 -5.58 1.51 -1.81
C VAL A 222 -4.14 1.76 -1.45
N VAL A 223 -3.23 1.36 -2.34
CA VAL A 223 -1.78 1.53 -2.21
C VAL A 223 -1.33 2.44 -3.35
N ALA A 224 -1.30 3.73 -3.10
CA ALA A 224 -1.05 4.74 -4.12
C ALA A 224 0.34 5.33 -3.98
N HIS A 225 1.25 5.00 -4.89
CA HIS A 225 2.52 5.72 -4.98
C HIS A 225 2.26 7.07 -5.66
N SER A 226 1.68 8.01 -4.92
CA SER A 226 1.22 9.32 -5.38
C SER A 226 1.09 10.24 -4.16
N GLY A 227 1.35 11.52 -4.33
CA GLY A 227 1.23 12.50 -3.25
C GLY A 227 -0.18 13.04 -3.05
N LEU A 228 -0.31 13.92 -2.08
CA LEU A 228 -1.55 14.61 -1.74
C LEU A 228 -1.49 16.07 -2.20
N SER A 229 -2.34 16.45 -3.17
CA SER A 229 -2.62 17.84 -3.55
C SER A 229 -4.13 18.03 -3.65
N ALA A 230 -4.62 19.17 -3.12
CA ALA A 230 -6.01 19.61 -3.24
C ALA A 230 -6.20 20.65 -4.37
N ASP A 231 -5.24 20.82 -5.25
CA ASP A 231 -5.39 21.63 -6.46
C ASP A 231 -6.58 21.16 -7.29
N PRO A 232 -7.16 22.01 -8.14
CA PRO A 232 -8.25 21.59 -9.00
C PRO A 232 -7.93 20.33 -9.80
N TYR A 233 -8.88 19.40 -9.88
CA TYR A 233 -8.69 18.13 -10.56
C TYR A 233 -8.15 18.31 -11.98
N GLN A 234 -7.10 17.60 -12.27
CA GLN A 234 -6.55 17.44 -13.61
C GLN A 234 -6.41 15.95 -13.90
N ALA A 235 -6.85 15.55 -15.08
CA ALA A 235 -6.60 14.18 -15.55
C ALA A 235 -5.10 13.93 -15.63
N MET A 236 -4.69 12.72 -15.29
CA MET A 236 -3.28 12.30 -15.28
C MET A 236 -2.42 13.08 -14.26
N ALA A 237 -3.00 13.62 -13.20
CA ALA A 237 -2.26 14.31 -12.15
C ALA A 237 -1.29 13.36 -11.44
N GLU A 238 -0.12 13.89 -11.08
CA GLU A 238 0.91 13.18 -10.31
C GLU A 238 0.44 12.90 -8.87
N ASN A 239 -0.11 13.93 -8.22
CA ASN A 239 -0.53 13.90 -6.82
C ASN A 239 -2.06 13.77 -6.74
N SER A 240 -2.58 12.55 -6.77
CA SER A 240 -4.00 12.25 -6.95
C SER A 240 -4.74 11.80 -5.69
N VAL A 241 -4.05 11.69 -4.53
CA VAL A 241 -4.63 11.06 -3.33
C VAL A 241 -5.85 11.81 -2.80
N TYR A 242 -5.90 13.13 -2.95
CA TYR A 242 -7.10 13.92 -2.59
C TYR A 242 -8.36 13.46 -3.32
N TYR A 243 -8.26 13.21 -4.62
CA TYR A 243 -9.39 12.75 -5.44
C TYR A 243 -9.65 11.26 -5.30
N LEU A 244 -8.62 10.47 -5.05
CA LEU A 244 -8.77 9.07 -4.66
C LEU A 244 -9.66 8.92 -3.43
N SER A 245 -9.43 9.71 -2.39
CA SER A 245 -10.23 9.64 -1.16
C SER A 245 -11.72 9.95 -1.33
N GLN A 246 -12.12 10.49 -2.48
CA GLN A 246 -13.51 10.77 -2.85
C GLN A 246 -14.17 9.63 -3.65
N VAL A 247 -13.41 8.60 -4.03
CA VAL A 247 -13.95 7.42 -4.73
C VAL A 247 -14.64 6.50 -3.72
N PRO A 248 -15.94 6.21 -3.91
CA PRO A 248 -16.67 5.38 -2.95
C PRO A 248 -16.14 3.96 -2.87
N GLY A 249 -16.17 3.38 -1.67
CA GLY A 249 -15.85 1.96 -1.46
C GLY A 249 -14.41 1.67 -1.09
N MET A 250 -13.62 2.67 -0.75
CA MET A 250 -12.29 2.52 -0.13
C MET A 250 -12.39 2.59 1.39
N ASP A 251 -11.62 1.77 2.10
CA ASP A 251 -11.59 1.74 3.57
C ASP A 251 -10.29 2.29 4.13
N ALA A 252 -9.20 2.25 3.36
CA ALA A 252 -7.92 2.84 3.73
C ALA A 252 -7.11 3.24 2.49
N ILE A 253 -6.31 4.30 2.62
CA ILE A 253 -5.36 4.76 1.61
C ILE A 253 -3.97 4.82 2.24
N LEU A 254 -3.06 4.02 1.67
CA LEU A 254 -1.63 4.07 1.92
C LEU A 254 -1.00 4.85 0.78
N PHE A 255 -0.20 5.87 1.06
CA PHE A 255 0.35 6.72 0.02
C PHE A 255 1.78 7.19 0.28
N GLY A 256 2.51 7.58 -0.78
CA GLY A 256 3.94 7.87 -0.73
C GLY A 256 4.35 8.92 -1.74
N HIS A 257 5.52 8.75 -2.39
CA HIS A 257 6.05 9.57 -3.46
C HIS A 257 6.54 10.97 -3.04
N ALA A 258 5.74 11.70 -2.27
CA ALA A 258 6.06 13.08 -1.85
C ALA A 258 7.06 13.16 -0.68
N HIS A 259 7.49 12.02 -0.13
CA HIS A 259 8.43 11.91 1.00
C HIS A 259 7.98 12.67 2.27
N ALA A 260 6.71 13.06 2.35
CA ALA A 260 6.14 13.76 3.49
C ALA A 260 5.50 12.78 4.51
N VAL A 261 4.99 13.30 5.61
CA VAL A 261 4.34 12.50 6.66
C VAL A 261 2.88 12.93 6.80
N PHE A 262 1.95 12.00 6.55
CA PHE A 262 0.53 12.19 6.84
C PHE A 262 0.07 11.12 7.84
N PRO A 263 -0.70 11.47 8.89
CA PRO A 263 -1.11 12.82 9.24
C PRO A 263 0.07 13.69 9.69
N GLY A 264 0.07 14.95 9.31
CA GLY A 264 1.12 15.91 9.62
C GLY A 264 0.69 17.35 9.43
N LYS A 265 1.41 18.28 10.07
CA LYS A 265 1.06 19.71 10.08
C LYS A 265 1.03 20.33 8.69
N ASP A 266 1.83 19.83 7.76
CA ASP A 266 1.90 20.33 6.39
C ASP A 266 0.59 20.15 5.61
N PHE A 267 -0.30 19.31 6.12
CA PHE A 267 -1.60 19.01 5.51
C PHE A 267 -2.80 19.55 6.28
N ALA A 268 -2.57 20.34 7.36
CA ALA A 268 -3.63 20.83 8.23
C ALA A 268 -4.63 21.74 7.52
N ASP A 269 -4.18 22.49 6.52
CA ASP A 269 -5.01 23.45 5.76
C ASP A 269 -5.72 22.80 4.56
N ILE A 270 -5.50 21.51 4.30
CA ILE A 270 -6.17 20.82 3.21
C ILE A 270 -7.61 20.49 3.64
N LYS A 271 -8.57 21.01 2.87
CA LYS A 271 -9.99 20.74 3.10
C LYS A 271 -10.26 19.23 3.05
N GLY A 272 -10.88 18.69 4.10
CA GLY A 272 -11.19 17.27 4.22
C GLY A 272 -10.08 16.44 4.86
N ALA A 273 -8.89 17.01 5.12
CA ALA A 273 -7.88 16.36 5.95
C ALA A 273 -8.21 16.59 7.43
N ASP A 274 -8.27 15.50 8.19
CA ASP A 274 -8.34 15.51 9.67
C ASP A 274 -7.03 14.90 10.17
N ILE A 275 -6.07 15.77 10.50
CA ILE A 275 -4.73 15.35 10.92
C ILE A 275 -4.70 14.74 12.33
N GLU A 276 -5.73 14.98 13.14
CA GLU A 276 -5.88 14.38 14.47
C GLU A 276 -6.33 12.90 14.36
N LYS A 277 -7.26 12.62 13.42
CA LYS A 277 -7.78 11.28 13.18
C LYS A 277 -6.99 10.50 12.14
N GLY A 278 -6.13 11.16 11.36
CA GLY A 278 -5.43 10.54 10.24
C GLY A 278 -6.37 10.14 9.10
N THR A 279 -7.34 11.00 8.79
CA THR A 279 -8.30 10.73 7.69
C THR A 279 -8.28 11.80 6.63
N LEU A 280 -8.57 11.40 5.39
CA LEU A 280 -8.77 12.28 4.25
C LEU A 280 -10.17 12.04 3.68
N ASN A 281 -11.03 13.06 3.68
CA ASN A 281 -12.46 12.95 3.35
C ASN A 281 -13.17 11.79 4.09
N GLY A 282 -12.76 11.54 5.33
CA GLY A 282 -13.30 10.48 6.19
C GLY A 282 -12.65 9.10 5.98
N VAL A 283 -11.76 8.93 5.00
CA VAL A 283 -11.04 7.67 4.76
C VAL A 283 -9.72 7.67 5.55
N PRO A 284 -9.47 6.66 6.40
CA PRO A 284 -8.18 6.46 7.05
C PRO A 284 -7.04 6.46 6.04
N SER A 285 -6.03 7.30 6.26
CA SER A 285 -4.96 7.52 5.30
C SER A 285 -3.63 7.69 6.02
N VAL A 286 -2.54 7.22 5.42
CA VAL A 286 -1.19 7.35 5.98
C VAL A 286 -0.16 7.54 4.88
N MET A 287 0.86 8.36 5.15
CA MET A 287 2.11 8.45 4.40
C MET A 287 3.25 8.54 5.43
N PRO A 288 4.08 7.50 5.56
CA PRO A 288 5.05 7.40 6.67
C PRO A 288 6.37 8.11 6.41
N GLY A 289 6.50 8.85 5.32
CA GLY A 289 7.78 9.48 4.95
C GLY A 289 8.61 8.60 4.02
N MET A 290 9.94 8.57 4.19
CA MET A 290 10.86 7.86 3.31
C MET A 290 12.00 7.17 4.07
N TRP A 291 12.72 6.24 3.38
CA TRP A 291 13.98 5.61 3.80
C TRP A 291 13.88 4.77 5.07
N GLY A 292 12.65 4.39 5.48
CA GLY A 292 12.47 3.70 6.75
C GLY A 292 12.82 4.58 7.95
N ARG A 293 12.52 5.88 7.87
CA ARG A 293 12.63 6.79 9.01
C ARG A 293 11.62 6.38 10.07
N PRO A 294 12.00 6.34 11.35
CA PRO A 294 11.01 6.11 12.39
C PRO A 294 9.97 7.24 12.33
N PRO A 295 8.66 6.92 12.49
CA PRO A 295 7.65 7.95 12.62
C PRO A 295 8.04 8.87 13.78
N TRP A 296 8.05 10.18 13.53
CA TRP A 296 8.45 11.17 14.50
C TRP A 296 7.54 11.07 15.72
N ARG A 297 8.07 10.62 16.84
CA ARG A 297 7.41 10.79 18.13
C ARG A 297 7.52 12.28 18.45
N GLY A 298 6.37 13.00 18.37
CA GLY A 298 6.32 14.44 18.60
C GLY A 298 7.03 14.82 19.89
N GLY A 299 8.24 15.31 19.73
CA GLY A 299 9.06 15.96 20.72
C GLY A 299 9.56 17.25 20.09
N SER A 300 9.15 18.39 20.63
CA SER A 300 9.69 19.68 20.31
C SER A 300 11.20 19.69 20.42
N GLY A 301 11.89 19.80 19.29
CA GLY A 301 13.33 19.89 19.23
C GLY A 301 13.74 20.27 17.80
N ALA A 302 13.79 21.57 17.55
CA ALA A 302 14.54 22.11 16.44
C ALA A 302 16.02 21.79 16.65
N GLU A 303 16.68 21.20 15.62
CA GLU A 303 17.99 21.59 15.12
C GLU A 303 18.29 20.77 13.85
#